data_b27e6b04d9a3dfa0c9d4a2b41fdb0c29
#
_entry.id   b27e6b04d9a3dfa0c9d4a2b41fdb0c29
#
_cell.length_a   1.000
_cell.length_b   1.000
_cell.length_c   1.000
_cell.angle_alpha   90.00
_cell.angle_beta   90.00
_cell.angle_gamma   90.00
#
_symmetry.space_group_name_H-M   'P 1'
#
loop_
_entity.id
_entity.type
_entity.pdbx_description
1 polymer ?
#
loop_
_entity_poly.entity_id
_entity_poly.type
_entity_poly.pdbx_seq_one_letter_code
_entity_poly.pdbx_strand_id
1 'polypeptide(L)'
;MKGSLRTAEGSRAAGAGGGRLRRGVKALVSTGDAVLLIREQHDDGSTFWTLPGGGLRDSEHPVAGLRRELREELGAEIVVDGPTDRVWYAHHSRGRTLSSYRVYDCAVASSVDPNPAEGTLDARWVPADELPPRTLPQVRSLLERHPELPT
;
A
#
# COMPACT_ATOMS: atom_id res chain seq x y z
N MET A 1 1.22 1.18 -18.00
CA MET A 1 1.13 1.15 -17.95
C MET A 1 1.50 0.82 -17.89
N LYS A 2 1.70 1.19 -17.99
CA LYS A 2 1.95 1.20 -17.86
C LYS A 2 2.09 0.87 -17.78
N GLY A 3 2.35 1.39 -18.05
CA GLY A 3 2.41 1.15 -17.77
C GLY A 3 2.69 1.07 -18.08
N SER A 4 2.83 1.50 -17.88
CA SER A 4 2.84 1.36 -17.97
C SER A 4 2.98 1.48 -18.33
N LEU A 5 3.11 2.08 -17.99
CA LEU A 5 3.12 2.29 -18.14
C LEU A 5 3.65 2.70 -18.36
N ARG A 6 3.99 3.16 -18.48
CA ARG A 6 4.27 3.70 -18.60
C ARG A 6 4.55 4.22 -18.36
N THR A 7 4.74 4.81 -18.33
CA THR A 7 4.81 5.43 -18.17
C THR A 7 5.00 6.09 -18.07
N ALA A 8 5.27 6.70 -18.13
CA ALA A 8 5.16 7.48 -18.05
C ALA A 8 5.18 8.16 -17.98
N GLU A 9 5.41 8.65 -17.88
CA GLU A 9 5.07 9.45 -17.79
C GLU A 9 4.73 9.91 -18.07
N GLY A 10 5.07 10.38 -18.10
CA GLY A 10 4.40 11.00 -18.24
C GLY A 10 3.99 11.43 -18.64
N SER A 11 4.01 11.70 -18.60
CA SER A 11 3.22 12.16 -18.91
C SER A 11 2.69 12.32 -19.47
N ARG A 12 2.63 12.59 -19.90
CA ARG A 12 1.77 12.92 -20.28
C ARG A 12 0.86 12.86 -20.46
N ALA A 13 0.72 13.05 -20.65
CA ALA A 13 -0.34 13.15 -20.79
C ALA A 13 -1.15 13.11 -20.70
N ALA A 14 -1.20 13.43 -20.59
CA ALA A 14 -2.39 13.49 -20.39
C ALA A 14 -3.32 13.57 -21.19
N GLY A 15 -3.47 13.26 -21.18
CA GLY A 15 -4.32 13.24 -22.14
C GLY A 15 -5.63 13.70 -21.93
N ALA A 16 -6.27 13.86 -22.90
CA ALA A 16 -7.68 14.10 -22.88
C ALA A 16 -8.31 13.00 -22.06
N GLY A 17 -9.24 13.34 -21.22
CA GLY A 17 -9.83 12.38 -20.31
C GLY A 17 -9.27 12.45 -18.91
N GLY A 18 -8.19 13.17 -18.74
CA GLY A 18 -7.69 13.53 -17.43
C GLY A 18 -7.22 12.40 -16.55
N GLY A 19 -6.76 11.31 -17.11
CA GLY A 19 -6.19 10.23 -16.33
C GLY A 19 -4.88 10.64 -15.69
N ARG A 20 -4.67 10.26 -14.42
CA ARG A 20 -3.44 10.54 -13.69
C ARG A 20 -2.86 9.23 -13.18
N LEU A 21 -1.53 9.17 -13.18
CA LEU A 21 -0.80 8.05 -12.57
C LEU A 21 -0.14 8.55 -11.31
N ARG A 22 -0.45 7.91 -10.18
CA ARG A 22 0.23 8.13 -8.91
C ARG A 22 1.14 6.97 -8.63
N ARG A 23 2.30 7.27 -8.09
CA ARG A 23 3.23 6.25 -7.66
C ARG A 23 3.27 6.19 -6.15
N GLY A 24 3.31 4.97 -5.62
CA GLY A 24 3.35 4.77 -4.20
C GLY A 24 4.10 3.51 -3.82
N VAL A 25 4.10 3.24 -2.53
CA VAL A 25 4.79 2.09 -1.94
C VAL A 25 3.91 1.47 -0.88
N LYS A 26 3.99 0.15 -0.75
CA LYS A 26 3.28 -0.61 0.28
C LYS A 26 4.25 -1.59 0.94
N ALA A 27 4.04 -1.85 2.21
CA ALA A 27 4.85 -2.81 2.96
C ALA A 27 4.07 -4.11 3.13
N LEU A 28 4.66 -5.22 2.71
CA LEU A 28 4.20 -6.55 3.07
C LEU A 28 4.97 -6.95 4.31
N VAL A 29 4.35 -6.71 5.46
CA VAL A 29 4.97 -6.96 6.76
C VAL A 29 4.41 -8.26 7.31
N SER A 30 5.26 -9.23 7.52
CA SER A 30 4.81 -10.54 8.00
C SER A 30 5.59 -10.99 9.21
N THR A 31 4.96 -11.82 10.02
CA THR A 31 5.61 -12.54 11.11
C THR A 31 4.90 -13.88 11.22
N GLY A 32 5.67 -14.99 11.06
CA GLY A 32 5.06 -16.30 10.95
C GLY A 32 4.13 -16.34 9.75
N ASP A 33 2.87 -16.73 9.96
CA ASP A 33 1.85 -16.78 8.92
C ASP A 33 0.93 -15.54 8.93
N ALA A 34 1.22 -14.56 9.78
CA ALA A 34 0.41 -13.35 9.91
C ALA A 34 0.97 -12.20 9.09
N VAL A 35 0.08 -11.36 8.57
CA VAL A 35 0.42 -10.17 7.81
C VAL A 35 -0.21 -8.96 8.49
N LEU A 36 0.50 -7.84 8.46
CA LEU A 36 0.00 -6.60 9.05
C LEU A 36 -0.91 -5.88 8.08
N LEU A 37 -2.15 -5.67 8.48
CA LEU A 37 -3.12 -4.88 7.71
C LEU A 37 -3.52 -3.65 8.50
N ILE A 38 -3.83 -2.58 7.77
CA ILE A 38 -4.39 -1.36 8.36
C ILE A 38 -5.80 -1.16 7.82
N ARG A 39 -6.65 -0.50 8.63
CA ARG A 39 -7.99 -0.14 8.22
C ARG A 39 -8.04 1.35 7.88
N GLU A 40 -8.58 1.64 6.72
CA GLU A 40 -8.74 3.01 6.22
C GLU A 40 -10.20 3.24 5.84
N GLN A 41 -10.52 4.47 5.48
CA GLN A 41 -11.89 4.86 5.17
C GLN A 41 -11.96 5.47 3.77
N HIS A 42 -12.97 5.05 3.00
CA HIS A 42 -13.31 5.68 1.72
C HIS A 42 -14.02 7.02 1.97
N ASP A 43 -14.15 7.82 0.91
CA ASP A 43 -14.83 9.12 0.99
C ASP A 43 -16.29 8.98 1.42
N ASP A 44 -16.92 7.84 1.13
CA ASP A 44 -18.33 7.59 1.50
C ASP A 44 -18.49 7.10 2.94
N GLY A 45 -17.41 7.01 3.69
CA GLY A 45 -17.43 6.56 5.08
C GLY A 45 -17.24 5.08 5.29
N SER A 46 -17.34 4.26 4.24
CA SER A 46 -17.08 2.83 4.38
C SER A 46 -15.60 2.56 4.63
N THR A 47 -15.30 1.49 5.35
CA THR A 47 -13.93 1.15 5.70
C THR A 47 -13.46 -0.07 4.94
N PHE A 48 -12.14 -0.21 4.85
CA PHE A 48 -11.52 -1.34 4.16
C PHE A 48 -10.15 -1.64 4.78
N TRP A 49 -9.68 -2.85 4.57
CA TRP A 49 -8.35 -3.27 5.04
C TRP A 49 -7.39 -3.33 3.88
N THR A 50 -6.17 -2.88 4.11
CA THR A 50 -5.12 -2.84 3.08
C THR A 50 -3.75 -2.95 3.75
N LEU A 51 -2.71 -2.98 2.92
CA LEU A 51 -1.34 -2.92 3.41
C LEU A 51 -0.97 -1.49 3.80
N PRO A 52 -0.10 -1.32 4.80
CA PRO A 52 0.38 0.02 5.13
C PRO A 52 1.27 0.57 4.03
N GLY A 53 1.28 1.89 3.89
CA GLY A 53 2.02 2.60 2.86
C GLY A 53 1.18 3.68 2.23
N GLY A 54 1.71 4.34 1.22
CA GLY A 54 1.00 5.44 0.58
C GLY A 54 1.76 6.02 -0.60
N GLY A 55 1.36 7.22 -1.01
CA GLY A 55 1.93 7.89 -2.16
C GLY A 55 3.34 8.41 -1.90
N LEU A 56 4.16 8.35 -2.92
CA LEU A 56 5.49 8.94 -2.89
C LEU A 56 5.40 10.45 -3.16
N ARG A 57 6.26 11.20 -2.49
CA ARG A 57 6.47 12.62 -2.79
C ARG A 57 7.35 12.73 -4.04
N ASP A 58 7.33 13.91 -4.65
CA ASP A 58 8.16 14.17 -5.82
C ASP A 58 9.63 13.92 -5.48
N SER A 59 10.30 13.17 -6.32
CA SER A 59 11.72 12.84 -6.18
C SER A 59 12.08 12.05 -4.93
N GLU A 60 11.09 11.54 -4.23
CA GLU A 60 11.35 10.74 -3.03
C GLU A 60 11.78 9.33 -3.41
N HIS A 61 12.85 8.84 -2.79
CA HIS A 61 13.29 7.47 -2.99
C HIS A 61 12.23 6.52 -2.41
N PRO A 62 11.87 5.44 -3.13
CA PRO A 62 10.78 4.54 -2.68
C PRO A 62 10.97 3.99 -1.26
N VAL A 63 12.17 3.55 -0.91
CA VAL A 63 12.39 2.99 0.44
C VAL A 63 12.28 4.08 1.51
N ALA A 64 12.78 5.28 1.23
CA ALA A 64 12.65 6.40 2.16
C ALA A 64 11.18 6.79 2.35
N GLY A 65 10.42 6.79 1.24
CA GLY A 65 8.98 7.06 1.30
C GLY A 65 8.23 6.00 2.10
N LEU A 66 8.59 4.74 1.92
CA LEU A 66 7.96 3.66 2.68
C LEU A 66 8.24 3.81 4.18
N ARG A 67 9.48 4.11 4.56
CA ARG A 67 9.81 4.36 5.97
C ARG A 67 9.02 5.52 6.54
N ARG A 68 8.90 6.60 5.78
CA ARG A 68 8.11 7.77 6.18
C ARG A 68 6.65 7.42 6.39
N GLU A 69 6.05 6.68 5.44
CA GLU A 69 4.63 6.30 5.53
C GLU A 69 4.37 5.42 6.76
N LEU A 70 5.24 4.46 7.03
CA LEU A 70 5.05 3.59 8.19
C LEU A 70 5.20 4.35 9.52
N ARG A 71 6.09 5.34 9.56
CA ARG A 71 6.18 6.20 10.75
C ARG A 71 4.93 7.06 10.91
N GLU A 72 4.42 7.63 9.82
CA GLU A 72 3.23 8.47 9.88
C GLU A 72 2.00 7.68 10.28
N GLU A 73 1.78 6.54 9.65
CA GLU A 73 0.57 5.75 9.85
C GLU A 73 0.58 4.94 11.14
N LEU A 74 1.73 4.44 11.55
CA LEU A 74 1.84 3.43 12.60
C LEU A 74 2.89 3.72 13.67
N GLY A 75 3.64 4.81 13.54
CA GLY A 75 4.76 5.06 14.43
C GLY A 75 5.81 3.97 14.38
N ALA A 76 5.87 3.23 13.30
CA ALA A 76 6.68 2.02 13.22
C ALA A 76 7.98 2.24 12.47
N GLU A 77 9.04 1.58 12.97
CA GLU A 77 10.31 1.43 12.27
C GLU A 77 10.33 0.08 11.59
N ILE A 78 10.87 0.02 10.38
CA ILE A 78 10.89 -1.21 9.59
C ILE A 78 12.27 -1.52 9.06
N VAL A 79 12.49 -2.82 8.83
CA VAL A 79 13.61 -3.32 8.03
C VAL A 79 13.04 -3.72 6.69
N VAL A 80 13.58 -3.15 5.62
CA VAL A 80 13.11 -3.43 4.26
C VAL A 80 14.02 -4.46 3.62
N ASP A 81 13.44 -5.61 3.26
CA ASP A 81 14.21 -6.70 2.67
C ASP A 81 14.37 -6.57 1.16
N GLY A 82 13.36 -6.04 0.49
CA GLY A 82 13.44 -5.81 -0.95
C GLY A 82 12.09 -5.79 -1.62
N PRO A 83 12.05 -5.37 -2.89
CA PRO A 83 10.79 -5.34 -3.64
C PRO A 83 10.33 -6.76 -3.96
N THR A 84 9.02 -7.00 -3.87
CA THR A 84 8.47 -8.32 -4.08
C THR A 84 7.33 -8.35 -5.10
N ASP A 85 6.57 -7.25 -5.25
CA ASP A 85 5.41 -7.24 -6.16
C ASP A 85 4.99 -5.82 -6.47
N ARG A 86 3.87 -5.69 -7.17
CA ARG A 86 3.23 -4.42 -7.49
C ARG A 86 1.72 -4.61 -7.48
N VAL A 87 0.99 -3.62 -6.94
CA VAL A 87 -0.47 -3.63 -6.98
C VAL A 87 -0.97 -2.32 -7.57
N TRP A 88 -2.14 -2.37 -8.17
CA TRP A 88 -2.76 -1.22 -8.82
C TRP A 88 -4.09 -0.91 -8.18
N TYR A 89 -4.41 0.37 -8.07
CA TYR A 89 -5.66 0.81 -7.48
C TYR A 89 -6.21 2.01 -8.24
N ALA A 90 -7.45 1.90 -8.69
CA ALA A 90 -8.13 2.99 -9.41
C ALA A 90 -8.97 3.79 -8.43
N HIS A 91 -8.71 5.10 -8.37
CA HIS A 91 -9.46 6.02 -7.51
C HIS A 91 -10.49 6.75 -8.36
N HIS A 92 -11.74 6.37 -8.22
CA HIS A 92 -12.82 7.03 -8.96
C HIS A 92 -13.22 8.35 -8.30
N SER A 93 -13.11 8.44 -6.99
CA SER A 93 -13.48 9.63 -6.24
C SER A 93 -12.52 10.80 -6.44
N ARG A 94 -11.33 10.54 -6.97
CA ARG A 94 -10.32 11.57 -7.25
C ARG A 94 -10.16 11.78 -8.74
N GLY A 95 -11.28 11.77 -9.47
CA GLY A 95 -11.20 11.73 -10.89
C GLY A 95 -10.62 10.41 -11.34
N ARG A 96 -9.89 10.39 -12.44
CA ARG A 96 -9.41 9.16 -13.05
C ARG A 96 -7.96 8.92 -12.65
N THR A 97 -7.75 8.73 -11.36
CA THR A 97 -6.42 8.49 -10.81
C THR A 97 -6.17 7.00 -10.69
N LEU A 98 -5.07 6.54 -11.26
CA LEU A 98 -4.59 5.18 -11.11
C LEU A 98 -3.33 5.22 -10.26
N SER A 99 -3.32 4.46 -9.18
CA SER A 99 -2.15 4.36 -8.32
C SER A 99 -1.42 3.04 -8.58
N SER A 100 -0.11 3.13 -8.74
CA SER A 100 0.76 1.98 -8.86
C SER A 100 1.61 1.92 -7.60
N TYR A 101 1.45 0.86 -6.82
CA TYR A 101 2.20 0.69 -5.58
C TYR A 101 3.22 -0.44 -5.75
N ARG A 102 4.48 -0.12 -5.54
CA ARG A 102 5.51 -1.14 -5.42
C ARG A 102 5.43 -1.71 -4.01
N VAL A 103 5.44 -3.03 -3.90
CA VAL A 103 5.32 -3.73 -2.63
C VAL A 103 6.69 -4.24 -2.21
N TYR A 104 7.06 -3.99 -0.96
CA TYR A 104 8.34 -4.41 -0.40
C TYR A 104 8.09 -5.37 0.76
N ASP A 105 8.87 -6.44 0.80
CA ASP A 105 8.92 -7.30 1.98
C ASP A 105 9.61 -6.57 3.12
N CYS A 106 8.97 -6.55 4.27
CA CYS A 106 9.47 -5.82 5.43
C CYS A 106 9.25 -6.60 6.73
N ALA A 107 10.07 -6.27 7.72
CA ALA A 107 9.85 -6.68 9.10
C ALA A 107 9.71 -5.42 9.96
N VAL A 108 8.91 -5.49 11.01
CA VAL A 108 8.74 -4.39 11.95
C VAL A 108 9.83 -4.50 13.02
N ALA A 109 10.49 -3.38 13.31
CA ALA A 109 11.56 -3.29 14.30
C ALA A 109 11.16 -2.46 15.52
N SER A 110 9.85 -2.17 15.68
CA SER A 110 9.33 -1.38 16.79
C SER A 110 7.90 -1.80 17.08
N SER A 111 7.24 -1.14 18.03
CA SER A 111 5.80 -1.30 18.24
C SER A 111 5.04 -0.70 17.05
N VAL A 112 3.76 -1.09 16.93
CA VAL A 112 2.85 -0.64 15.89
C VAL A 112 1.67 0.03 16.58
N ASP A 113 1.40 1.29 16.22
CA ASP A 113 0.39 2.10 16.88
C ASP A 113 -0.36 2.94 15.85
N PRO A 114 -1.59 2.56 15.46
CA PRO A 114 -2.29 3.27 14.39
C PRO A 114 -2.57 4.72 14.74
N ASN A 115 -2.38 5.60 13.75
CA ASN A 115 -2.56 7.02 13.91
C ASN A 115 -3.79 7.51 13.15
N PRO A 116 -4.94 7.72 13.84
CA PRO A 116 -6.16 8.16 13.15
C PRO A 116 -6.02 9.51 12.46
N ALA A 117 -5.14 10.38 12.95
CA ALA A 117 -4.91 11.68 12.33
C ALA A 117 -4.32 11.55 10.93
N GLU A 118 -3.68 10.41 10.64
CA GLU A 118 -3.12 10.10 9.31
C GLU A 118 -4.05 9.19 8.50
N GLY A 119 -5.26 8.96 8.98
CA GLY A 119 -6.24 8.12 8.27
C GLY A 119 -6.15 6.64 8.57
N THR A 120 -5.30 6.24 9.50
CA THR A 120 -5.15 4.83 9.89
C THR A 120 -6.01 4.57 11.11
N LEU A 121 -7.16 3.94 10.91
CA LEU A 121 -8.17 3.77 11.95
C LEU A 121 -7.86 2.58 12.87
N ASP A 122 -7.15 1.58 12.37
CA ASP A 122 -6.83 0.38 13.12
C ASP A 122 -5.66 -0.32 12.45
N ALA A 123 -5.01 -1.21 13.17
CA ALA A 123 -3.94 -2.04 12.64
C ALA A 123 -4.09 -3.43 13.26
N ARG A 124 -3.88 -4.47 12.45
CA ARG A 124 -4.13 -5.82 12.92
C ARG A 124 -3.19 -6.80 12.23
N TRP A 125 -2.66 -7.73 13.00
CA TRP A 125 -1.96 -8.89 12.46
C TRP A 125 -2.98 -9.97 12.17
N VAL A 126 -3.07 -10.42 10.92
CA VAL A 126 -4.06 -11.42 10.53
C VAL A 126 -3.38 -12.56 9.79
N PRO A 127 -3.83 -13.81 9.99
CA PRO A 127 -3.38 -14.91 9.16
C PRO A 127 -3.74 -14.64 7.69
N ALA A 128 -2.84 -14.97 6.78
CA ALA A 128 -3.05 -14.67 5.36
C ALA A 128 -4.23 -15.42 4.76
N ASP A 129 -4.64 -16.53 5.37
CA ASP A 129 -5.79 -17.32 4.93
C ASP A 129 -7.09 -16.95 5.66
N GLU A 130 -7.05 -15.94 6.54
CA GLU A 130 -8.22 -15.52 7.31
C GLU A 130 -8.39 -14.00 7.22
N LEU A 131 -8.33 -13.48 6.00
CA LEU A 131 -8.42 -12.03 5.80
C LEU A 131 -9.79 -11.52 6.19
N PRO A 132 -9.86 -10.34 6.84
CA PRO A 132 -11.15 -9.78 7.22
C PRO A 132 -12.02 -9.45 6.02
N PRO A 133 -13.34 -9.41 6.18
CA PRO A 133 -14.23 -8.87 5.16
C PRO A 133 -13.78 -7.44 4.83
N ARG A 134 -13.95 -7.03 3.58
CA ARG A 134 -13.59 -5.69 3.11
C ARG A 134 -12.08 -5.47 3.00
N THR A 135 -11.31 -6.55 2.97
CA THR A 135 -9.92 -6.46 2.52
C THR A 135 -9.93 -6.19 1.02
N LEU A 136 -9.12 -5.23 0.57
CA LEU A 136 -9.10 -4.86 -0.86
C LEU A 136 -8.77 -6.07 -1.73
N PRO A 137 -9.44 -6.21 -2.88
CA PRO A 137 -9.17 -7.34 -3.79
C PRO A 137 -7.71 -7.43 -4.22
N GLN A 138 -7.05 -6.29 -4.40
CA GLN A 138 -5.64 -6.23 -4.78
C GLN A 138 -4.76 -6.88 -3.71
N VAL A 139 -5.10 -6.68 -2.44
CA VAL A 139 -4.37 -7.28 -1.32
C VAL A 139 -4.61 -8.79 -1.28
N ARG A 140 -5.86 -9.21 -1.46
CA ARG A 140 -6.19 -10.64 -1.51
C ARG A 140 -5.41 -11.35 -2.62
N SER A 141 -5.42 -10.76 -3.83
CA SER A 141 -4.70 -11.33 -4.96
C SER A 141 -3.21 -11.39 -4.71
N LEU A 142 -2.65 -10.34 -4.11
CA LEU A 142 -1.23 -10.31 -3.77
C LEU A 142 -0.85 -11.47 -2.85
N LEU A 143 -1.63 -11.67 -1.78
CA LEU A 143 -1.34 -12.70 -0.81
C LEU A 143 -1.51 -14.10 -1.39
N GLU A 144 -2.43 -14.27 -2.35
CA GLU A 144 -2.58 -15.54 -3.07
C GLU A 144 -1.35 -15.86 -3.94
N ARG A 145 -0.69 -14.81 -4.46
CA ARG A 145 0.53 -14.99 -5.26
C ARG A 145 1.76 -15.27 -4.39
N HIS A 146 1.66 -15.05 -3.07
CA HIS A 146 2.77 -15.22 -2.14
C HIS A 146 2.33 -16.13 -0.99
N PRO A 147 2.09 -17.42 -1.28
CA PRO A 147 1.57 -18.34 -0.25
C PRO A 147 2.55 -18.60 0.87
N GLU A 148 3.84 -18.38 0.63
CA GLU A 148 4.85 -18.46 1.68
C GLU A 148 5.32 -17.06 2.01
N LEU A 149 4.88 -16.55 3.16
CA LEU A 149 5.25 -15.22 3.58
C LEU A 149 6.68 -15.22 4.12
N PRO A 150 7.44 -14.15 3.86
CA PRO A 150 8.77 -14.01 4.47
C PRO A 150 8.63 -13.85 5.98
N THR A 151 9.59 -14.41 6.73
CA THR A 151 9.57 -14.37 8.19
C THR A 151 10.71 -13.53 8.76
#